data_e1fc3f65325b78789c5faf7b554f9aea
#
_entry.id   e1fc3f65325b78789c5faf7b554f9aea
#
_cell.length_a   1.000
_cell.length_b   1.000
_cell.length_c   1.000
_cell.angle_alpha   90.00
_cell.angle_beta   90.00
_cell.angle_gamma   90.00
#
_symmetry.space_group_name_H-M   'P 1'
#
loop_
_entity.id
_entity.type
_entity.pdbx_description
1 polymer ?
#
loop_
_entity_poly.entity_id
_entity_poly.type
_entity_poly.pdbx_seq_one_letter_code
_entity_poly.pdbx_strand_id
1 'polypeptide(L)'
;MQAIILAAGMGKRLGELTKGNTKCMVTVNGISLIDRLLTQLCSVNLARVVIVVGYEGEKLQEYIGKRYDTKLKIEYINNPIYQQTNNIYSLALAKRKLVEDDTLLIESDLIFDDSLFSMILDDSNPNVALVDKYEAWMDGTMVHIDEENNIVNFVPKEAFKYEHIDSYYKTVNIYKFSRDFSINTYVPFLEAYTKSLGNNEYYEQVLRVVTLLDNCNFKALTLNGQKWYEIDDVQDLDIASVIFSEKKMKYEKYHKRYGGFWRFPQLLDYCYLVNPFFPTKRMKDELRANFDVLLAGYPSGMYVNSLLAGKYFGIKQDYIVLGNGAAELIKIIMEDYVSDKVGIIYPTFDEYPNRLKSEQIVGYVPQNKDFAYTADDLMAFYADKHIALLLLINPDNPSGNFISKSDILRLAQWCKEQETHLIVDESFVDFTTDGVSNSLLSNEILEANPHMMVMKSISKSYGVPGLRLGVFATSNTELIARMKKEVPIWNINSFAEFYLQIFGKPKIRNYHPIHD
;
A
#
# COMPACT_ATOMS: atom_id res chain seq x y z
N MET A 1 -8.13 30.74 25.14
CA MET A 1 -7.21 29.83 24.38
C MET A 1 -6.95 30.43 23.01
N GLN A 2 -5.77 30.19 22.45
CA GLN A 2 -5.34 30.60 21.10
C GLN A 2 -4.86 29.39 20.28
N ALA A 3 -4.69 29.55 18.97
CA ALA A 3 -3.96 28.60 18.14
C ALA A 3 -2.66 29.23 17.61
N ILE A 4 -1.57 28.47 17.55
CA ILE A 4 -0.33 28.84 16.86
C ILE A 4 -0.09 27.82 15.75
N ILE A 5 0.00 28.32 14.51
CA ILE A 5 0.21 27.50 13.31
C ILE A 5 1.62 27.78 12.79
N LEU A 6 2.41 26.71 12.58
CA LEU A 6 3.74 26.82 11.99
C LEU A 6 3.63 26.59 10.47
N ALA A 7 3.75 27.66 9.69
CA ALA A 7 3.56 27.66 8.22
C ALA A 7 4.73 28.32 7.46
N ALA A 8 5.94 28.30 8.02
CA ALA A 8 7.12 28.92 7.41
C ALA A 8 7.86 28.05 6.39
N GLY A 9 7.53 26.76 6.31
CA GLY A 9 8.24 25.74 5.54
C GLY A 9 8.07 25.86 4.01
N MET A 10 9.13 25.50 3.26
CA MET A 10 9.16 25.55 1.80
C MET A 10 8.52 24.36 1.08
N GLY A 11 8.41 23.20 1.74
CA GLY A 11 7.87 21.99 1.14
C GLY A 11 8.66 21.46 -0.05
N LYS A 12 10.00 21.50 -0.02
CA LYS A 12 10.87 21.15 -1.16
C LYS A 12 10.60 19.78 -1.79
N ARG A 13 10.17 18.79 -0.98
CA ARG A 13 9.84 17.43 -1.44
C ARG A 13 8.59 17.36 -2.35
N LEU A 14 7.75 18.38 -2.32
CA LEU A 14 6.56 18.51 -3.19
C LEU A 14 6.86 19.12 -4.57
N GLY A 15 8.12 19.52 -4.83
CA GLY A 15 8.61 19.95 -6.13
C GLY A 15 7.83 21.12 -6.73
N GLU A 16 7.28 20.94 -7.93
CA GLU A 16 6.56 21.99 -8.66
C GLU A 16 5.29 22.48 -7.94
N LEU A 17 4.68 21.67 -7.06
CA LEU A 17 3.47 22.06 -6.33
C LEU A 17 3.70 23.19 -5.32
N THR A 18 4.94 23.35 -4.88
CA THR A 18 5.33 24.39 -3.91
C THR A 18 6.23 25.47 -4.52
N LYS A 19 6.43 25.44 -5.84
CA LYS A 19 7.20 26.47 -6.54
C LYS A 19 6.42 27.80 -6.56
N GLY A 20 6.91 28.80 -5.82
CA GLY A 20 6.19 30.06 -5.63
C GLY A 20 4.89 29.93 -4.82
N ASN A 21 4.82 28.92 -3.95
CA ASN A 21 3.68 28.66 -3.08
C ASN A 21 4.09 27.96 -1.77
N THR A 22 3.42 28.24 -0.66
CA THR A 22 3.78 27.60 0.59
C THR A 22 3.25 26.16 0.65
N LYS A 23 3.87 25.30 1.47
CA LYS A 23 3.46 23.90 1.69
C LYS A 23 1.97 23.79 2.06
N CYS A 24 1.49 24.63 2.96
CA CYS A 24 0.11 24.60 3.45
C CYS A 24 -0.95 25.04 2.42
N MET A 25 -0.55 25.62 1.29
CA MET A 25 -1.46 25.94 0.18
C MET A 25 -1.64 24.79 -0.81
N VAL A 26 -0.91 23.68 -0.66
CA VAL A 26 -1.14 22.48 -1.45
C VAL A 26 -2.56 21.95 -1.21
N THR A 27 -3.20 21.48 -2.29
CA THR A 27 -4.60 21.08 -2.24
C THR A 27 -4.78 19.56 -2.19
N VAL A 28 -5.67 19.12 -1.32
CA VAL A 28 -6.19 17.74 -1.29
C VAL A 28 -7.64 17.77 -1.72
N ASN A 29 -7.97 17.10 -2.80
CA ASN A 29 -9.33 17.08 -3.37
C ASN A 29 -9.90 18.51 -3.61
N GLY A 30 -9.05 19.43 -4.10
CA GLY A 30 -9.44 20.79 -4.48
C GLY A 30 -9.50 21.80 -3.34
N ILE A 31 -9.22 21.40 -2.08
CA ILE A 31 -9.20 22.30 -0.91
C ILE A 31 -7.79 22.33 -0.35
N SER A 32 -7.23 23.52 -0.11
CA SER A 32 -5.89 23.67 0.47
C SER A 32 -5.85 23.22 1.93
N LEU A 33 -4.67 22.78 2.40
CA LEU A 33 -4.49 22.37 3.79
C LEU A 33 -4.84 23.51 4.73
N ILE A 34 -4.37 24.72 4.42
CA ILE A 34 -4.64 25.90 5.26
C ILE A 34 -6.13 26.27 5.28
N ASP A 35 -6.86 26.14 4.16
CA ASP A 35 -8.31 26.40 4.16
C ASP A 35 -9.07 25.39 5.03
N ARG A 36 -8.67 24.11 4.98
CA ARG A 36 -9.25 23.08 5.86
C ARG A 36 -9.03 23.43 7.31
N LEU A 37 -7.78 23.67 7.68
CA LEU A 37 -7.38 23.98 9.04
C LEU A 37 -8.10 25.22 9.57
N LEU A 38 -8.09 26.33 8.83
CA LEU A 38 -8.76 27.57 9.27
C LEU A 38 -10.29 27.42 9.31
N THR A 39 -10.87 26.66 8.40
CA THR A 39 -12.32 26.36 8.44
C THR A 39 -12.68 25.56 9.68
N GLN A 40 -11.89 24.55 10.05
CA GLN A 40 -12.06 23.77 11.27
C GLN A 40 -11.91 24.67 12.51
N LEU A 41 -10.90 25.56 12.54
CA LEU A 41 -10.69 26.51 13.64
C LEU A 41 -11.82 27.55 13.78
N CYS A 42 -12.57 27.87 12.72
CA CYS A 42 -13.76 28.73 12.82
C CYS A 42 -14.86 28.14 13.73
N SER A 43 -14.87 26.81 13.92
CA SER A 43 -15.83 26.14 14.82
C SER A 43 -15.33 26.06 16.27
N VAL A 44 -14.08 26.43 16.51
CA VAL A 44 -13.44 26.44 17.83
C VAL A 44 -13.49 27.84 18.45
N ASN A 45 -13.84 27.94 19.72
CA ASN A 45 -13.87 29.24 20.43
C ASN A 45 -12.44 29.69 20.79
N LEU A 46 -11.78 30.38 19.86
CA LEU A 46 -10.41 30.90 20.00
C LEU A 46 -10.40 32.41 20.17
N ALA A 47 -9.54 32.90 21.07
CA ALA A 47 -9.29 34.33 21.22
C ALA A 47 -8.56 34.92 19.98
N ARG A 48 -7.68 34.11 19.36
CA ARG A 48 -6.95 34.46 18.13
C ARG A 48 -6.27 33.23 17.52
N VAL A 49 -5.82 33.39 16.28
CA VAL A 49 -4.94 32.46 15.57
C VAL A 49 -3.64 33.18 15.22
N VAL A 50 -2.51 32.67 15.63
CA VAL A 50 -1.17 33.19 15.30
C VAL A 50 -0.57 32.29 14.24
N ILE A 51 -0.17 32.86 13.10
CA ILE A 51 0.43 32.07 12.00
C ILE A 51 1.88 32.53 11.83
N VAL A 52 2.83 31.58 12.01
CA VAL A 52 4.23 31.85 11.74
C VAL A 52 4.49 31.56 10.25
N VAL A 53 4.80 32.60 9.49
CA VAL A 53 5.00 32.54 8.04
C VAL A 53 6.48 32.68 7.68
N GLY A 54 6.87 32.25 6.49
CA GLY A 54 8.25 32.35 6.00
C GLY A 54 8.26 32.36 4.47
N TYR A 55 8.50 31.23 3.84
CA TYR A 55 8.51 31.10 2.38
C TYR A 55 7.16 31.52 1.79
N GLU A 56 7.17 32.44 0.83
CA GLU A 56 5.95 33.02 0.21
C GLU A 56 4.92 33.55 1.24
N GLY A 57 5.43 34.05 2.41
CA GLY A 57 4.60 34.43 3.53
C GLY A 57 3.61 35.57 3.22
N GLU A 58 3.99 36.55 2.41
CA GLU A 58 3.11 37.68 1.99
C GLU A 58 1.93 37.14 1.15
N LYS A 59 2.20 36.23 0.23
CA LYS A 59 1.18 35.58 -0.59
C LYS A 59 0.20 34.77 0.26
N LEU A 60 0.71 34.05 1.26
CA LEU A 60 -0.13 33.31 2.20
C LEU A 60 -1.02 34.25 3.02
N GLN A 61 -0.46 35.37 3.53
CA GLN A 61 -1.22 36.38 4.28
C GLN A 61 -2.32 37.00 3.43
N GLU A 62 -2.03 37.39 2.18
CA GLU A 62 -3.04 37.92 1.25
C GLU A 62 -4.14 36.89 0.96
N TYR A 63 -3.76 35.63 0.78
CA TYR A 63 -4.71 34.55 0.52
C TYR A 63 -5.67 34.32 1.71
N ILE A 64 -5.13 34.30 2.93
CA ILE A 64 -5.89 34.08 4.16
C ILE A 64 -6.76 35.31 4.46
N GLY A 65 -6.21 36.51 4.41
CA GLY A 65 -6.89 37.75 4.74
C GLY A 65 -8.19 37.91 3.97
N LYS A 66 -8.16 37.69 2.66
CA LYS A 66 -9.37 37.76 1.80
C LYS A 66 -10.51 36.83 2.21
N ARG A 67 -10.22 35.76 2.99
CA ARG A 67 -11.17 34.68 3.30
C ARG A 67 -11.59 34.61 4.75
N TYR A 68 -10.69 34.96 5.66
CA TYR A 68 -10.84 34.64 7.09
C TYR A 68 -10.82 35.85 8.03
N ASP A 69 -10.38 37.07 7.61
CA ASP A 69 -10.25 38.25 8.48
C ASP A 69 -11.57 38.64 9.20
N THR A 70 -12.71 38.32 8.62
CA THR A 70 -14.00 38.57 9.25
C THR A 70 -14.49 37.44 10.17
N LYS A 71 -13.79 36.28 10.16
CA LYS A 71 -14.19 35.07 10.88
C LYS A 71 -13.27 34.75 12.05
N LEU A 72 -11.98 35.04 11.90
CA LEU A 72 -10.94 34.76 12.87
C LEU A 72 -10.09 36.00 13.11
N LYS A 73 -9.70 36.25 14.35
CA LYS A 73 -8.67 37.24 14.66
C LYS A 73 -7.32 36.62 14.37
N ILE A 74 -6.67 36.98 13.25
CA ILE A 74 -5.41 36.40 12.82
C ILE A 74 -4.26 37.39 13.04
N GLU A 75 -3.17 36.90 13.60
CA GLU A 75 -1.91 37.62 13.78
C GLU A 75 -0.79 36.85 13.06
N TYR A 76 0.13 37.58 12.43
CA TYR A 76 1.24 36.97 11.68
C TYR A 76 2.58 37.25 12.33
N ILE A 77 3.45 36.26 12.35
CA ILE A 77 4.84 36.37 12.78
C ILE A 77 5.72 35.91 11.62
N ASN A 78 6.63 36.75 11.16
CA ASN A 78 7.51 36.41 10.05
C ASN A 78 8.80 35.74 10.54
N ASN A 79 9.16 34.61 9.95
CA ASN A 79 10.49 33.99 10.06
C ASN A 79 11.34 34.42 8.85
N PRO A 80 12.22 35.42 8.97
CA PRO A 80 12.98 35.95 7.84
C PRO A 80 14.13 35.04 7.40
N ILE A 81 14.51 34.06 8.22
CA ILE A 81 15.61 33.13 7.96
C ILE A 81 15.13 31.67 7.86
N TYR A 82 13.91 31.46 7.40
CA TYR A 82 13.28 30.14 7.26
C TYR A 82 14.11 29.12 6.48
N GLN A 83 14.97 29.59 5.55
CA GLN A 83 15.84 28.72 4.75
C GLN A 83 16.99 28.08 5.54
N GLN A 84 17.37 28.70 6.66
CA GLN A 84 18.51 28.32 7.49
C GLN A 84 18.08 27.72 8.85
N THR A 85 16.78 27.67 9.11
CA THR A 85 16.21 27.26 10.39
C THR A 85 15.15 26.19 10.21
N ASN A 86 14.88 25.46 11.28
CA ASN A 86 13.78 24.51 11.34
C ASN A 86 12.61 25.07 12.17
N ASN A 87 11.58 24.25 12.44
CA ASN A 87 10.34 24.66 13.12
C ASN A 87 10.56 25.17 14.56
N ILE A 88 11.63 24.75 15.25
CA ILE A 88 12.00 25.27 16.57
C ILE A 88 12.17 26.79 16.57
N TYR A 89 12.80 27.34 15.53
CA TYR A 89 13.00 28.78 15.43
C TYR A 89 11.70 29.53 15.15
N SER A 90 10.87 28.98 14.29
CA SER A 90 9.53 29.52 14.03
C SER A 90 8.70 29.60 15.34
N LEU A 91 8.76 28.56 16.16
CA LEU A 91 8.11 28.55 17.46
C LEU A 91 8.76 29.52 18.46
N ALA A 92 10.10 29.65 18.45
CA ALA A 92 10.80 30.59 19.30
C ALA A 92 10.46 32.06 18.97
N LEU A 93 10.17 32.39 17.72
CA LEU A 93 9.64 33.70 17.35
C LEU A 93 8.25 33.97 17.96
N ALA A 94 7.44 32.94 18.10
CA ALA A 94 6.11 32.99 18.70
C ALA A 94 6.10 32.85 20.24
N LYS A 95 7.23 32.73 20.90
CA LYS A 95 7.35 32.45 22.36
C LYS A 95 6.57 33.44 23.26
N ARG A 96 6.49 34.73 22.87
CA ARG A 96 5.71 35.73 23.62
C ARG A 96 4.21 35.38 23.59
N LYS A 97 3.73 34.79 22.47
CA LYS A 97 2.33 34.37 22.34
C LYS A 97 2.06 33.13 23.19
N LEU A 98 2.97 32.17 23.24
CA LEU A 98 2.84 30.96 24.08
C LEU A 98 2.59 31.29 25.57
N VAL A 99 3.16 32.37 26.10
CA VAL A 99 2.99 32.77 27.52
C VAL A 99 1.77 33.68 27.77
N GLU A 100 1.04 34.09 26.72
CA GLU A 100 -0.13 34.95 26.87
C GLU A 100 -1.41 34.17 27.20
N ASP A 101 -1.56 32.94 26.62
CA ASP A 101 -2.79 32.14 26.76
C ASP A 101 -2.51 30.65 26.58
N ASP A 102 -3.46 29.78 26.98
CA ASP A 102 -3.44 28.37 26.61
C ASP A 102 -3.42 28.23 25.08
N THR A 103 -2.61 27.31 24.57
CA THR A 103 -2.28 27.26 23.15
C THR A 103 -2.52 25.89 22.55
N LEU A 104 -3.22 25.85 21.40
CA LEU A 104 -3.13 24.78 20.44
C LEU A 104 -1.96 25.05 19.49
N LEU A 105 -0.92 24.24 19.51
CA LEU A 105 0.20 24.28 18.56
C LEU A 105 -0.08 23.28 17.45
N ILE A 106 -0.02 23.72 16.19
CA ILE A 106 -0.44 22.92 15.02
C ILE A 106 0.57 23.11 13.89
N GLU A 107 1.03 22.01 13.30
CA GLU A 107 1.75 22.05 12.03
C GLU A 107 0.78 22.27 10.85
N SER A 108 1.25 22.97 9.82
CA SER A 108 0.40 23.41 8.71
C SER A 108 0.29 22.45 7.53
N ASP A 109 0.97 21.31 7.60
CA ASP A 109 1.03 20.27 6.57
C ASP A 109 0.15 19.05 6.85
N LEU A 110 -0.76 19.21 7.79
CA LEU A 110 -1.68 18.18 8.24
C LEU A 110 -3.02 18.25 7.50
N ILE A 111 -3.60 17.07 7.29
CA ILE A 111 -5.02 16.90 6.99
C ILE A 111 -5.61 15.91 7.98
N PHE A 112 -6.76 16.21 8.58
CA PHE A 112 -7.36 15.41 9.64
C PHE A 112 -8.87 15.62 9.79
N ASP A 113 -9.53 14.67 10.45
CA ASP A 113 -10.96 14.75 10.78
C ASP A 113 -11.25 15.85 11.81
N ASP A 114 -12.38 16.53 11.68
CA ASP A 114 -12.82 17.62 12.59
C ASP A 114 -12.87 17.19 14.06
N SER A 115 -13.12 15.92 14.31
CA SER A 115 -13.20 15.33 15.66
C SER A 115 -11.90 15.43 16.48
N LEU A 116 -10.73 15.66 15.82
CA LEU A 116 -9.47 15.81 16.54
C LEU A 116 -9.46 17.06 17.44
N PHE A 117 -10.09 18.15 16.98
CA PHE A 117 -10.19 19.35 17.82
C PHE A 117 -11.11 19.14 19.01
N SER A 118 -12.27 18.51 18.82
CA SER A 118 -13.15 18.18 19.96
C SER A 118 -12.40 17.28 20.96
N MET A 119 -11.71 16.26 20.47
CA MET A 119 -10.98 15.31 21.27
C MET A 119 -9.90 15.99 22.17
N ILE A 120 -9.07 16.87 21.61
CA ILE A 120 -7.99 17.52 22.37
C ILE A 120 -8.50 18.65 23.27
N LEU A 121 -9.59 19.30 22.91
CA LEU A 121 -10.19 20.39 23.69
C LEU A 121 -10.98 19.88 24.88
N ASP A 122 -11.71 18.78 24.72
CA ASP A 122 -12.53 18.16 25.77
C ASP A 122 -11.68 17.36 26.76
N ASP A 123 -10.43 17.06 26.44
CA ASP A 123 -9.52 16.38 27.36
C ASP A 123 -9.18 17.27 28.56
N SER A 124 -9.29 16.70 29.76
CA SER A 124 -9.08 17.42 31.03
C SER A 124 -7.62 17.74 31.35
N ASN A 125 -6.66 17.07 30.72
CA ASN A 125 -5.25 17.31 30.97
C ASN A 125 -4.84 18.65 30.35
N PRO A 126 -4.05 19.48 31.08
CA PRO A 126 -3.67 20.80 30.60
C PRO A 126 -2.63 20.76 29.46
N ASN A 127 -1.83 19.71 29.40
CA ASN A 127 -0.75 19.56 28.41
C ASN A 127 -0.87 18.20 27.74
N VAL A 128 -1.14 18.21 26.43
CA VAL A 128 -1.48 17.00 25.68
C VAL A 128 -0.86 17.04 24.28
N ALA A 129 -0.33 15.91 23.83
CA ALA A 129 -0.05 15.66 22.41
C ALA A 129 -1.05 14.63 21.84
N LEU A 130 -1.62 14.90 20.69
CA LEU A 130 -2.28 13.85 19.93
C LEU A 130 -1.23 12.90 19.37
N VAL A 131 -1.46 11.60 19.56
CA VAL A 131 -0.56 10.55 19.08
C VAL A 131 -1.35 9.45 18.40
N ASP A 132 -0.74 8.77 17.45
CA ASP A 132 -1.31 7.59 16.81
C ASP A 132 -0.32 6.43 16.87
N LYS A 133 -0.83 5.20 16.82
CA LYS A 133 0.03 4.03 16.79
C LYS A 133 0.92 4.09 15.55
N TYR A 134 2.21 3.81 15.71
CA TYR A 134 3.16 3.88 14.60
C TYR A 134 2.75 2.97 13.43
N GLU A 135 2.80 3.52 12.24
CA GLU A 135 2.68 2.82 10.97
C GLU A 135 3.88 3.12 10.06
N ALA A 136 4.22 2.20 9.16
CA ALA A 136 5.43 2.26 8.33
C ALA A 136 5.53 3.48 7.38
N TRP A 137 4.44 4.20 7.16
CA TRP A 137 4.42 5.43 6.36
C TRP A 137 4.81 6.68 7.17
N MET A 138 4.74 6.59 8.51
CA MET A 138 4.98 7.72 9.41
C MET A 138 6.47 8.01 9.54
N ASP A 139 6.85 9.27 9.35
CA ASP A 139 8.20 9.81 9.57
C ASP A 139 8.17 10.86 10.70
N GLY A 140 9.33 11.31 11.15
CA GLY A 140 9.47 12.35 12.17
C GLY A 140 9.55 11.82 13.60
N THR A 141 8.92 12.53 14.54
CA THR A 141 9.10 12.28 15.97
C THR A 141 8.18 11.19 16.50
N MET A 142 8.78 10.13 17.04
CA MET A 142 8.07 9.05 17.74
C MET A 142 8.11 9.28 19.24
N VAL A 143 7.16 8.67 19.96
CA VAL A 143 7.11 8.72 21.43
C VAL A 143 6.86 7.33 22.01
N HIS A 144 7.38 7.15 23.26
CA HIS A 144 6.93 6.10 24.14
C HIS A 144 5.94 6.66 25.15
N ILE A 145 4.90 5.91 25.42
CA ILE A 145 3.91 6.23 26.45
C ILE A 145 3.87 5.12 27.51
N ASP A 146 3.57 5.48 28.76
CA ASP A 146 3.36 4.52 29.84
C ASP A 146 1.88 4.09 29.94
N GLU A 147 1.57 3.25 30.93
CA GLU A 147 0.21 2.74 31.17
C GLU A 147 -0.78 3.83 31.58
N GLU A 148 -0.30 4.98 32.06
CA GLU A 148 -1.10 6.14 32.44
C GLU A 148 -1.19 7.19 31.32
N ASN A 149 -0.71 6.86 30.11
CA ASN A 149 -0.62 7.75 28.96
C ASN A 149 0.32 8.96 29.16
N ASN A 150 1.30 8.90 30.08
CA ASN A 150 2.35 9.92 30.08
C ASN A 150 3.30 9.68 28.90
N ILE A 151 3.71 10.75 28.24
CA ILE A 151 4.80 10.67 27.28
C ILE A 151 6.11 10.62 28.08
N VAL A 152 6.73 9.44 28.12
CA VAL A 152 7.95 9.21 28.89
C VAL A 152 9.23 9.46 28.10
N ASN A 153 9.14 9.46 26.76
CA ASN A 153 10.28 9.75 25.89
C ASN A 153 9.84 10.17 24.49
N PHE A 154 10.52 11.18 23.96
CA PHE A 154 10.52 11.52 22.55
C PHE A 154 11.73 10.85 21.88
N VAL A 155 11.50 9.93 20.96
CA VAL A 155 12.52 9.08 20.33
C VAL A 155 13.11 9.81 19.11
N PRO A 156 14.38 10.21 19.15
CA PRO A 156 15.01 10.81 17.99
C PRO A 156 15.25 9.76 16.90
N LYS A 157 15.39 10.19 15.65
CA LYS A 157 15.57 9.32 14.49
C LYS A 157 16.72 8.31 14.66
N GLU A 158 17.81 8.73 15.27
CA GLU A 158 19.01 7.91 15.51
C GLU A 158 18.79 6.82 16.58
N ALA A 159 17.81 7.00 17.45
CA ALA A 159 17.46 6.05 18.50
C ALA A 159 16.27 5.14 18.11
N PHE A 160 15.66 5.36 16.93
CA PHE A 160 14.57 4.53 16.44
C PHE A 160 15.09 3.12 16.11
N LYS A 161 14.42 2.10 16.64
CA LYS A 161 14.73 0.69 16.40
C LYS A 161 13.54 -0.06 15.85
N TYR A 162 13.68 -0.64 14.67
CA TYR A 162 12.61 -1.40 14.02
C TYR A 162 12.13 -2.61 14.83
N GLU A 163 12.97 -3.17 15.70
CA GLU A 163 12.61 -4.28 16.61
C GLU A 163 11.63 -3.87 17.71
N HIS A 164 11.50 -2.56 17.98
CA HIS A 164 10.57 -1.99 18.96
C HIS A 164 9.37 -1.29 18.34
N ILE A 165 9.12 -1.51 17.05
CA ILE A 165 8.09 -0.82 16.26
C ILE A 165 6.70 -0.86 16.91
N ASP A 166 6.36 -1.96 17.57
CA ASP A 166 5.07 -2.16 18.24
C ASP A 166 4.90 -1.31 19.52
N SER A 167 5.98 -0.71 20.03
CA SER A 167 5.94 0.15 21.23
C SER A 167 5.85 1.64 20.90
N TYR A 168 6.04 2.03 19.63
CA TYR A 168 6.06 3.43 19.23
C TYR A 168 4.69 3.99 18.91
N TYR A 169 4.54 5.28 19.21
CA TYR A 169 3.46 6.14 18.73
C TYR A 169 4.08 7.32 17.99
N LYS A 170 3.41 7.79 16.94
CA LYS A 170 3.79 9.02 16.21
C LYS A 170 2.97 10.19 16.73
N THR A 171 3.63 11.32 16.93
CA THR A 171 2.92 12.58 17.20
C THR A 171 2.15 13.03 15.95
N VAL A 172 0.89 13.42 16.14
CA VAL A 172 0.05 13.99 15.06
C VAL A 172 0.44 15.44 14.74
N ASN A 173 1.38 15.98 15.48
CA ASN A 173 1.84 17.37 15.40
C ASN A 173 0.72 18.39 15.72
N ILE A 174 -0.20 18.00 16.61
CA ILE A 174 -1.20 18.84 17.26
C ILE A 174 -1.04 18.69 18.77
N TYR A 175 -0.78 19.80 19.45
CA TYR A 175 -0.48 19.84 20.88
C TYR A 175 -1.36 20.85 21.59
N LYS A 176 -1.73 20.57 22.84
CA LYS A 176 -2.31 21.53 23.78
C LYS A 176 -1.30 21.84 24.85
N PHE A 177 -0.93 23.10 25.00
CA PHE A 177 -0.09 23.62 26.06
C PHE A 177 -0.86 24.60 26.92
N SER A 178 -0.87 24.37 28.23
CA SER A 178 -1.37 25.37 29.15
C SER A 178 -0.43 26.59 29.18
N ARG A 179 -0.99 27.75 29.51
CA ARG A 179 -0.22 28.96 29.71
C ARG A 179 0.83 28.77 30.83
N ASP A 180 0.46 28.08 31.89
CA ASP A 180 1.34 27.80 33.02
C ASP A 180 2.56 26.94 32.61
N PHE A 181 2.33 25.86 31.87
CA PHE A 181 3.39 25.02 31.29
C PHE A 181 4.28 25.83 30.36
N SER A 182 3.71 26.68 29.54
CA SER A 182 4.46 27.54 28.62
C SER A 182 5.38 28.51 29.35
N ILE A 183 4.90 29.16 30.43
CA ILE A 183 5.67 30.13 31.24
C ILE A 183 6.76 29.45 32.03
N ASN A 184 6.39 28.40 32.78
CA ASN A 184 7.27 27.86 33.82
C ASN A 184 8.21 26.76 33.31
N THR A 185 7.89 26.16 32.14
CA THR A 185 8.63 25.00 31.65
C THR A 185 9.05 25.19 30.20
N TYR A 186 8.11 25.20 29.25
CA TYR A 186 8.45 25.05 27.84
C TYR A 186 9.27 26.22 27.26
N VAL A 187 8.85 27.47 27.48
CA VAL A 187 9.56 28.65 26.94
C VAL A 187 10.96 28.85 27.52
N PRO A 188 11.20 28.69 28.83
CA PRO A 188 12.57 28.72 29.38
C PRO A 188 13.49 27.69 28.72
N PHE A 189 13.03 26.45 28.55
CA PHE A 189 13.83 25.41 27.88
C PHE A 189 14.00 25.68 26.36
N LEU A 190 12.99 26.19 25.68
CA LEU A 190 13.08 26.60 24.28
C LEU A 190 14.14 27.70 24.08
N GLU A 191 14.16 28.69 24.94
CA GLU A 191 15.17 29.76 24.88
C GLU A 191 16.59 29.24 25.20
N ALA A 192 16.73 28.37 26.18
CA ALA A 192 18.02 27.77 26.52
C ALA A 192 18.52 26.89 25.38
N TYR A 193 17.62 26.07 24.78
CA TYR A 193 17.95 25.17 23.69
C TYR A 193 18.40 25.95 22.43
N THR A 194 17.62 26.93 22.00
CA THR A 194 17.95 27.73 20.80
C THR A 194 19.25 28.54 20.96
N LYS A 195 19.57 29.01 22.17
CA LYS A 195 20.81 29.72 22.43
C LYS A 195 22.04 28.81 22.49
N SER A 196 21.90 27.58 22.96
CA SER A 196 23.02 26.65 23.16
C SER A 196 23.25 25.67 22.02
N LEU A 197 22.18 25.18 21.35
CA LEU A 197 22.25 24.14 20.34
C LEU A 197 21.87 24.64 18.94
N GLY A 198 21.33 25.86 18.82
CA GLY A 198 21.02 26.49 17.56
C GLY A 198 19.57 26.39 17.17
N ASN A 199 19.28 26.84 15.94
CA ASN A 199 17.93 27.08 15.43
C ASN A 199 17.48 26.09 14.33
N ASN A 200 18.30 25.09 14.01
CA ASN A 200 18.03 24.13 12.92
C ASN A 200 17.64 22.75 13.45
N GLU A 201 16.73 22.72 14.43
CA GLU A 201 16.21 21.53 15.06
C GLU A 201 14.69 21.54 15.08
N TYR A 202 14.09 20.40 15.43
CA TYR A 202 12.65 20.30 15.67
C TYR A 202 12.32 20.76 17.10
N TYR A 203 11.19 21.45 17.28
CA TYR A 203 10.76 21.92 18.62
C TYR A 203 10.45 20.77 19.59
N GLU A 204 10.20 19.57 19.09
CA GLU A 204 10.03 18.35 19.90
C GLU A 204 11.32 17.97 20.65
N GLN A 205 12.49 18.42 20.20
CA GLN A 205 13.72 18.23 20.97
C GLN A 205 13.66 18.95 22.31
N VAL A 206 12.93 20.06 22.42
CA VAL A 206 12.65 20.72 23.68
C VAL A 206 11.73 19.86 24.55
N LEU A 207 10.67 19.31 23.99
CA LEU A 207 9.75 18.40 24.68
C LEU A 207 10.50 17.15 25.18
N ARG A 208 11.44 16.64 24.41
CA ARG A 208 12.29 15.51 24.81
C ARG A 208 13.07 15.80 26.10
N VAL A 209 13.60 17.02 26.27
CA VAL A 209 14.30 17.41 27.50
C VAL A 209 13.31 17.63 28.61
N VAL A 210 12.19 18.28 28.34
CA VAL A 210 11.17 18.62 29.33
C VAL A 210 10.52 17.37 29.93
N THR A 211 10.27 16.32 29.12
CA THR A 211 9.68 15.06 29.62
C THR A 211 10.59 14.25 30.52
N LEU A 212 11.87 14.60 30.64
CA LEU A 212 12.81 14.01 31.62
C LEU A 212 12.74 14.66 33.01
N LEU A 213 11.96 15.73 33.17
CA LEU A 213 11.80 16.39 34.46
C LEU A 213 10.80 15.60 35.32
N ASP A 214 11.13 15.43 36.62
CA ASP A 214 10.35 14.64 37.59
C ASP A 214 8.86 15.06 37.70
N ASN A 215 8.55 16.33 37.41
CA ASN A 215 7.20 16.88 37.50
C ASN A 215 6.60 17.25 36.17
N CYS A 216 7.04 16.64 35.06
CA CYS A 216 6.48 16.91 33.76
C CYS A 216 5.12 16.20 33.61
N ASN A 217 4.04 16.97 33.58
CA ASN A 217 2.72 16.46 33.27
C ASN A 217 2.42 16.72 31.78
N PHE A 218 2.86 15.81 30.91
CA PHE A 218 2.63 15.87 29.48
C PHE A 218 2.04 14.54 29.00
N LYS A 219 0.77 14.54 28.62
CA LYS A 219 0.00 13.34 28.29
C LYS A 219 -0.07 13.09 26.79
N ALA A 220 -0.10 11.85 26.44
CA ALA A 220 -0.52 11.39 25.10
C ALA A 220 -2.03 11.20 25.07
N LEU A 221 -2.67 11.69 24.03
CA LEU A 221 -4.07 11.40 23.73
C LEU A 221 -4.10 10.60 22.44
N THR A 222 -4.30 9.28 22.58
CA THR A 222 -4.18 8.33 21.48
C THR A 222 -5.42 8.37 20.59
N LEU A 223 -5.22 8.45 19.28
CA LEU A 223 -6.29 8.32 18.30
C LEU A 223 -6.89 6.90 18.31
N ASN A 224 -8.16 6.80 18.04
CA ASN A 224 -8.89 5.54 17.93
C ASN A 224 -9.67 5.50 16.61
N GLY A 225 -8.94 5.46 15.51
CA GLY A 225 -9.51 5.38 14.17
C GLY A 225 -9.90 6.70 13.51
N GLN A 226 -9.66 7.86 14.17
CA GLN A 226 -9.80 9.17 13.52
C GLN A 226 -8.76 9.28 12.40
N LYS A 227 -9.17 9.85 11.27
CA LYS A 227 -8.28 9.99 10.12
C LYS A 227 -7.41 11.22 10.25
N TRP A 228 -6.16 11.02 9.94
CA TRP A 228 -5.20 12.11 9.77
C TRP A 228 -4.10 11.68 8.79
N TYR A 229 -3.38 12.64 8.26
CA TYR A 229 -2.21 12.38 7.42
C TYR A 229 -1.30 13.61 7.40
N GLU A 230 0.02 13.41 7.43
CA GLU A 230 1.03 14.44 7.25
C GLU A 230 1.49 14.40 5.78
N ILE A 231 1.54 15.55 5.11
CA ILE A 231 1.83 15.62 3.68
C ILE A 231 3.21 16.21 3.47
N ASP A 232 4.17 15.35 3.22
CA ASP A 232 5.57 15.70 3.04
C ASP A 232 6.02 15.66 1.57
N ASP A 233 5.46 14.78 0.80
CA ASP A 233 5.80 14.59 -0.61
C ASP A 233 4.58 14.29 -1.49
N VAL A 234 4.81 14.03 -2.78
CA VAL A 234 3.73 13.74 -3.75
C VAL A 234 3.03 12.42 -3.49
N GLN A 235 3.69 11.46 -2.85
CA GLN A 235 3.09 10.17 -2.50
C GLN A 235 2.13 10.35 -1.32
N ASP A 236 2.51 11.13 -0.32
CA ASP A 236 1.63 11.46 0.81
C ASP A 236 0.38 12.20 0.33
N LEU A 237 0.57 13.14 -0.59
CA LEU A 237 -0.55 13.86 -1.20
C LEU A 237 -1.52 12.91 -1.92
N ASP A 238 -1.00 11.94 -2.66
CA ASP A 238 -1.81 10.93 -3.34
C ASP A 238 -2.57 10.05 -2.33
N ILE A 239 -1.92 9.56 -1.27
CA ILE A 239 -2.55 8.76 -0.22
C ILE A 239 -3.63 9.57 0.52
N ALA A 240 -3.29 10.78 0.96
CA ALA A 240 -4.24 11.68 1.62
C ALA A 240 -5.45 11.98 0.72
N SER A 241 -5.22 12.13 -0.58
CA SER A 241 -6.30 12.34 -1.55
C SER A 241 -7.30 11.17 -1.59
N VAL A 242 -6.85 9.94 -1.33
CA VAL A 242 -7.71 8.76 -1.24
C VAL A 242 -8.44 8.71 0.10
N ILE A 243 -7.69 8.87 1.21
CA ILE A 243 -8.25 8.79 2.58
C ILE A 243 -9.39 9.79 2.77
N PHE A 244 -9.18 11.03 2.31
CA PHE A 244 -10.13 12.16 2.49
C PHE A 244 -11.03 12.41 1.27
N SER A 245 -11.17 11.44 0.35
CA SER A 245 -12.15 11.56 -0.72
C SER A 245 -13.55 11.14 -0.29
N GLU A 246 -14.54 11.66 -1.01
CA GLU A 246 -15.93 11.21 -0.91
C GLU A 246 -16.05 9.73 -1.30
N LYS A 247 -17.05 9.04 -0.73
CA LYS A 247 -17.23 7.59 -0.85
C LYS A 247 -17.20 7.08 -2.30
N LYS A 248 -17.87 7.79 -3.22
CA LYS A 248 -17.92 7.40 -4.65
C LYS A 248 -16.54 7.49 -5.32
N MET A 249 -15.85 8.62 -5.15
CA MET A 249 -14.53 8.84 -5.74
C MET A 249 -13.45 7.96 -5.10
N LYS A 250 -13.64 7.58 -3.83
CA LYS A 250 -12.71 6.73 -3.08
C LYS A 250 -12.54 5.36 -3.73
N TYR A 251 -13.66 4.75 -4.17
CA TYR A 251 -13.62 3.48 -4.90
C TYR A 251 -12.80 3.59 -6.20
N GLU A 252 -13.05 4.61 -7.02
CA GLU A 252 -12.31 4.82 -8.27
C GLU A 252 -10.80 5.01 -8.03
N LYS A 253 -10.43 5.73 -6.96
CA LYS A 253 -9.04 5.95 -6.59
C LYS A 253 -8.35 4.67 -6.11
N TYR A 254 -9.03 3.81 -5.34
CA TYR A 254 -8.50 2.50 -4.97
C TYR A 254 -8.33 1.60 -6.20
N HIS A 255 -9.33 1.57 -7.08
CA HIS A 255 -9.30 0.74 -8.27
C HIS A 255 -8.10 1.05 -9.18
N LYS A 256 -7.79 2.33 -9.38
CA LYS A 256 -6.64 2.78 -10.18
C LYS A 256 -5.27 2.34 -9.64
N ARG A 257 -5.18 1.92 -8.38
CA ARG A 257 -3.90 1.52 -7.76
C ARG A 257 -3.47 0.11 -8.11
N TYR A 258 -4.39 -0.76 -8.44
CA TYR A 258 -4.11 -2.18 -8.71
C TYR A 258 -3.30 -2.91 -7.62
N GLY A 259 -3.26 -2.37 -6.38
CA GLY A 259 -2.48 -2.90 -5.27
C GLY A 259 -1.90 -1.83 -4.35
N GLY A 260 -0.93 -2.21 -3.51
CA GLY A 260 -0.32 -1.31 -2.54
C GLY A 260 -1.24 -0.96 -1.36
N PHE A 261 -2.22 -1.82 -1.08
CA PHE A 261 -3.25 -1.56 -0.07
C PHE A 261 -2.75 -1.67 1.37
N TRP A 262 -1.53 -2.17 1.59
CA TRP A 262 -0.88 -2.10 2.91
C TRP A 262 -0.71 -0.65 3.45
N ARG A 263 -0.84 0.36 2.58
CA ARG A 263 -0.85 1.78 2.96
C ARG A 263 -2.21 2.26 3.48
N PHE A 264 -3.21 1.40 3.47
CA PHE A 264 -4.58 1.69 3.89
C PHE A 264 -5.05 0.59 4.87
N PRO A 265 -4.50 0.52 6.09
CA PRO A 265 -4.75 -0.58 7.02
C PRO A 265 -6.22 -0.73 7.42
N GLN A 266 -7.02 0.35 7.28
CA GLN A 266 -8.46 0.34 7.54
C GLN A 266 -9.29 -0.19 6.34
N LEU A 267 -8.65 -0.49 5.20
CA LEU A 267 -9.34 -1.00 4.02
C LEU A 267 -9.65 -2.50 4.18
N LEU A 268 -10.93 -2.85 4.08
CA LEU A 268 -11.34 -4.24 3.94
C LEU A 268 -11.25 -4.62 2.45
N ASP A 269 -10.21 -5.38 2.10
CA ASP A 269 -9.95 -5.82 0.74
C ASP A 269 -10.63 -7.17 0.46
N TYR A 270 -11.66 -7.16 -0.39
CA TYR A 270 -12.34 -8.35 -0.91
C TYR A 270 -12.00 -8.64 -2.38
N CYS A 271 -11.09 -7.87 -2.98
CA CYS A 271 -10.73 -7.98 -4.40
C CYS A 271 -9.57 -8.96 -4.63
N TYR A 272 -8.56 -8.92 -3.78
CA TYR A 272 -7.36 -9.73 -3.93
C TYR A 272 -7.37 -10.91 -2.98
N LEU A 273 -7.87 -12.07 -3.47
CA LEU A 273 -7.91 -13.32 -2.73
C LEU A 273 -6.49 -13.86 -2.55
N VAL A 274 -5.97 -13.77 -1.35
CA VAL A 274 -4.65 -14.27 -0.95
C VAL A 274 -4.80 -15.08 0.32
N ASN A 275 -4.22 -16.27 0.36
CA ASN A 275 -4.25 -17.11 1.55
C ASN A 275 -3.53 -16.42 2.73
N PRO A 276 -4.22 -16.06 3.83
CA PRO A 276 -3.59 -15.36 4.95
C PRO A 276 -2.80 -16.31 5.88
N PHE A 277 -3.02 -17.63 5.77
CA PHE A 277 -2.41 -18.64 6.63
C PHE A 277 -1.09 -19.18 6.10
N PHE A 278 -0.77 -18.90 4.84
CA PHE A 278 0.46 -19.31 4.19
C PHE A 278 1.23 -18.07 3.63
N PRO A 279 2.57 -18.04 3.57
CA PRO A 279 3.55 -19.07 3.97
C PRO A 279 3.61 -19.29 5.48
N THR A 280 4.08 -20.50 5.87
CA THR A 280 4.23 -20.86 7.29
C THR A 280 5.22 -19.93 8.00
N LYS A 281 5.13 -19.85 9.34
CA LYS A 281 6.09 -19.06 10.16
C LYS A 281 7.53 -19.46 9.85
N ARG A 282 7.81 -20.76 9.73
CA ARG A 282 9.16 -21.26 9.41
C ARG A 282 9.68 -20.75 8.09
N MET A 283 8.85 -20.74 7.03
CA MET A 283 9.25 -20.21 5.71
C MET A 283 9.53 -18.71 5.78
N LYS A 284 8.70 -17.96 6.50
CA LYS A 284 8.91 -16.52 6.72
C LYS A 284 10.22 -16.25 7.48
N ASP A 285 10.52 -17.05 8.51
CA ASP A 285 11.75 -16.91 9.29
C ASP A 285 12.99 -17.26 8.44
N GLU A 286 12.90 -18.27 7.57
CA GLU A 286 13.98 -18.63 6.65
C GLU A 286 14.24 -17.55 5.59
N LEU A 287 13.18 -16.91 5.07
CA LEU A 287 13.30 -15.74 4.19
C LEU A 287 13.97 -14.56 4.89
N ARG A 288 13.56 -14.25 6.12
CA ARG A 288 14.16 -13.17 6.93
C ARG A 288 15.64 -13.42 7.23
N ALA A 289 16.00 -14.67 7.56
CA ALA A 289 17.39 -15.03 7.85
C ALA A 289 18.34 -14.89 6.64
N ASN A 290 17.80 -14.90 5.44
CA ASN A 290 18.55 -14.76 4.19
C ASN A 290 18.31 -13.42 3.49
N PHE A 291 17.61 -12.48 4.11
CA PHE A 291 17.17 -11.24 3.50
C PHE A 291 18.30 -10.47 2.83
N ASP A 292 19.41 -10.22 3.55
CA ASP A 292 20.54 -9.41 3.05
C ASP A 292 21.22 -10.05 1.83
N VAL A 293 21.38 -11.38 1.86
CA VAL A 293 21.99 -12.13 0.75
C VAL A 293 21.08 -12.10 -0.48
N LEU A 294 19.78 -12.29 -0.28
CA LEU A 294 18.80 -12.27 -1.36
C LEU A 294 18.61 -10.87 -1.95
N LEU A 295 18.71 -9.84 -1.13
CA LEU A 295 18.61 -8.45 -1.57
C LEU A 295 19.80 -8.06 -2.45
N ALA A 296 21.01 -8.51 -2.09
CA ALA A 296 22.25 -8.14 -2.78
C ALA A 296 22.61 -9.05 -3.97
N GLY A 297 22.01 -10.25 -4.08
CA GLY A 297 22.32 -11.24 -5.09
C GLY A 297 21.38 -11.23 -6.29
N TYR A 298 21.93 -11.39 -7.50
CA TYR A 298 21.10 -11.69 -8.66
C TYR A 298 20.51 -13.10 -8.56
N PRO A 299 19.25 -13.30 -9.02
CA PRO A 299 18.69 -14.64 -9.14
C PRO A 299 19.38 -15.45 -10.25
N SER A 300 19.16 -16.75 -10.24
CA SER A 300 19.58 -17.63 -11.32
C SER A 300 18.78 -17.37 -12.61
N GLY A 301 19.32 -17.84 -13.74
CA GLY A 301 18.60 -17.79 -15.01
C GLY A 301 17.52 -18.87 -15.15
N MET A 302 16.77 -18.83 -16.25
CA MET A 302 15.62 -19.69 -16.53
C MET A 302 15.94 -21.19 -16.45
N TYR A 303 17.17 -21.61 -16.75
CA TYR A 303 17.56 -23.01 -16.62
C TYR A 303 17.37 -23.53 -15.18
N VAL A 304 17.93 -22.83 -14.19
CA VAL A 304 17.79 -23.21 -12.76
C VAL A 304 16.36 -23.04 -12.28
N ASN A 305 15.73 -21.96 -12.67
CA ASN A 305 14.36 -21.65 -12.27
C ASN A 305 13.35 -22.70 -12.78
N SER A 306 13.48 -23.14 -14.03
CA SER A 306 12.66 -24.24 -14.58
C SER A 306 12.93 -25.59 -13.89
N LEU A 307 14.19 -25.84 -13.49
CA LEU A 307 14.54 -27.05 -12.73
C LEU A 307 13.87 -27.06 -11.34
N LEU A 308 13.90 -25.91 -10.64
CA LEU A 308 13.25 -25.77 -9.33
C LEU A 308 11.73 -25.94 -9.44
N ALA A 309 11.11 -25.30 -10.43
CA ALA A 309 9.68 -25.43 -10.68
C ALA A 309 9.31 -26.87 -11.08
N GLY A 310 10.06 -27.48 -11.97
CA GLY A 310 9.86 -28.86 -12.39
C GLY A 310 9.93 -29.82 -11.21
N LYS A 311 10.93 -29.66 -10.35
CA LYS A 311 11.05 -30.44 -9.09
C LYS A 311 9.88 -30.23 -8.17
N TYR A 312 9.41 -28.99 -8.05
CA TYR A 312 8.30 -28.64 -7.15
C TYR A 312 6.97 -29.24 -7.64
N PHE A 313 6.61 -28.97 -8.90
CA PHE A 313 5.34 -29.42 -9.48
C PHE A 313 5.37 -30.86 -10.00
N GLY A 314 6.50 -31.55 -9.97
CA GLY A 314 6.65 -32.90 -10.53
C GLY A 314 6.58 -32.93 -12.07
N ILE A 315 6.88 -31.82 -12.73
CA ILE A 315 6.80 -31.63 -14.18
C ILE A 315 8.22 -31.67 -14.78
N LYS A 316 8.37 -32.21 -15.98
CA LYS A 316 9.64 -32.18 -16.72
C LYS A 316 10.08 -30.72 -16.92
N GLN A 317 11.38 -30.46 -16.74
CA GLN A 317 11.95 -29.11 -16.88
C GLN A 317 11.65 -28.48 -18.25
N ASP A 318 11.56 -29.28 -19.29
CA ASP A 318 11.27 -28.81 -20.66
C ASP A 318 9.79 -28.55 -20.92
N TYR A 319 8.93 -28.85 -19.95
CA TYR A 319 7.48 -28.61 -20.03
C TYR A 319 7.03 -27.39 -19.25
N ILE A 320 7.94 -26.69 -18.56
CA ILE A 320 7.57 -25.60 -17.66
C ILE A 320 8.45 -24.36 -17.86
N VAL A 321 7.83 -23.20 -17.75
CA VAL A 321 8.48 -21.88 -17.72
C VAL A 321 7.91 -21.05 -16.57
N LEU A 322 8.79 -20.26 -15.94
CA LEU A 322 8.39 -19.33 -14.86
C LEU A 322 8.34 -17.90 -15.37
N GLY A 323 7.36 -17.15 -14.84
CA GLY A 323 7.21 -15.73 -15.09
C GLY A 323 7.20 -14.89 -13.82
N ASN A 324 7.47 -13.61 -13.99
CA ASN A 324 7.29 -12.57 -12.98
C ASN A 324 5.79 -12.34 -12.72
N GLY A 325 5.18 -13.31 -12.03
CA GLY A 325 3.73 -13.51 -11.95
C GLY A 325 3.17 -14.13 -13.23
N ALA A 326 1.94 -14.63 -13.15
CA ALA A 326 1.21 -15.13 -14.32
C ALA A 326 1.04 -14.04 -15.40
N ALA A 327 0.96 -12.77 -15.01
CA ALA A 327 0.74 -11.66 -15.94
C ALA A 327 1.83 -11.53 -17.02
N GLU A 328 3.11 -11.80 -16.70
CA GLU A 328 4.17 -11.83 -17.70
C GLU A 328 3.94 -12.93 -18.75
N LEU A 329 3.57 -14.12 -18.28
CA LEU A 329 3.32 -15.27 -19.15
C LEU A 329 2.04 -15.10 -19.98
N ILE A 330 0.99 -14.51 -19.38
CA ILE A 330 -0.25 -14.14 -20.09
C ILE A 330 0.07 -13.17 -21.22
N LYS A 331 0.86 -12.14 -20.95
CA LYS A 331 1.28 -11.18 -21.97
C LYS A 331 1.96 -11.90 -23.15
N ILE A 332 2.98 -12.70 -22.87
CA ILE A 332 3.74 -13.42 -23.91
C ILE A 332 2.82 -14.31 -24.74
N ILE A 333 1.97 -15.11 -24.10
CA ILE A 333 1.12 -16.05 -24.84
C ILE A 333 0.03 -15.33 -25.66
N MET A 334 -0.56 -14.26 -25.13
CA MET A 334 -1.65 -13.55 -25.80
C MET A 334 -1.16 -12.61 -26.91
N GLU A 335 -0.03 -11.93 -26.73
CA GLU A 335 0.50 -10.97 -27.70
C GLU A 335 1.36 -11.64 -28.80
N ASP A 336 2.16 -12.67 -28.44
CA ASP A 336 3.18 -13.23 -29.33
C ASP A 336 2.80 -14.58 -29.96
N TYR A 337 1.85 -15.31 -29.35
CA TYR A 337 1.48 -16.64 -29.82
C TYR A 337 0.10 -16.67 -30.46
N VAL A 338 -0.86 -15.89 -29.94
CA VAL A 338 -2.24 -15.88 -30.41
C VAL A 338 -2.42 -14.88 -31.54
N SER A 339 -2.68 -15.38 -32.76
CA SER A 339 -2.85 -14.54 -33.95
C SER A 339 -4.28 -14.45 -34.47
N ASP A 340 -5.20 -15.27 -33.95
CA ASP A 340 -6.57 -15.42 -34.44
C ASP A 340 -7.59 -15.30 -33.30
N LYS A 341 -8.81 -15.74 -33.51
CA LYS A 341 -9.92 -15.61 -32.56
C LYS A 341 -9.74 -16.45 -31.31
N VAL A 342 -10.09 -15.86 -30.18
CA VAL A 342 -10.02 -16.45 -28.83
C VAL A 342 -11.40 -16.52 -28.22
N GLY A 343 -11.79 -17.71 -27.78
CA GLY A 343 -12.98 -17.91 -26.96
C GLY A 343 -12.72 -17.48 -25.52
N ILE A 344 -13.51 -16.54 -25.00
CA ILE A 344 -13.41 -16.03 -23.63
C ILE A 344 -14.77 -16.09 -22.95
N ILE A 345 -14.80 -16.55 -21.70
CA ILE A 345 -16.01 -16.61 -20.87
C ILE A 345 -16.09 -15.32 -20.06
N TYR A 346 -17.23 -14.64 -20.03
CA TYR A 346 -17.46 -13.42 -19.26
C TYR A 346 -18.51 -13.62 -18.14
N PRO A 347 -18.34 -12.93 -16.98
CA PRO A 347 -17.25 -12.05 -16.61
C PRO A 347 -15.93 -12.82 -16.46
N THR A 348 -14.77 -12.15 -16.62
CA THR A 348 -13.46 -12.80 -16.63
C THR A 348 -12.40 -11.95 -15.95
N PHE A 349 -11.21 -12.52 -15.75
CA PHE A 349 -10.02 -11.79 -15.33
C PHE A 349 -9.46 -10.95 -16.48
N ASP A 350 -9.47 -9.62 -16.31
CA ASP A 350 -9.23 -8.64 -17.38
C ASP A 350 -7.86 -8.74 -18.06
N GLU A 351 -6.85 -9.34 -17.44
CA GLU A 351 -5.49 -9.39 -18.00
C GLU A 351 -5.46 -10.12 -19.35
N TYR A 352 -6.30 -11.14 -19.54
CA TYR A 352 -6.38 -11.87 -20.81
C TYR A 352 -7.01 -11.04 -21.94
N PRO A 353 -8.23 -10.53 -21.81
CA PRO A 353 -8.84 -9.76 -22.89
C PRO A 353 -8.12 -8.43 -23.14
N ASN A 354 -7.49 -7.81 -22.16
CA ASN A 354 -6.73 -6.58 -22.31
C ASN A 354 -5.48 -6.73 -23.21
N ARG A 355 -5.04 -7.97 -23.48
CA ARG A 355 -3.92 -8.27 -24.38
C ARG A 355 -4.36 -8.57 -25.81
N LEU A 356 -5.65 -8.58 -26.08
CA LEU A 356 -6.24 -8.91 -27.37
C LEU A 356 -6.93 -7.69 -27.99
N LYS A 357 -7.02 -7.69 -29.32
CA LYS A 357 -7.88 -6.74 -30.01
C LYS A 357 -9.33 -7.20 -29.91
N SER A 358 -10.28 -6.26 -29.91
CA SER A 358 -11.71 -6.57 -29.76
C SER A 358 -12.23 -7.56 -30.83
N GLU A 359 -11.71 -7.48 -32.05
CA GLU A 359 -12.06 -8.37 -33.15
C GLU A 359 -11.57 -9.82 -33.00
N GLN A 360 -10.59 -10.04 -32.09
CA GLN A 360 -10.10 -11.38 -31.79
C GLN A 360 -10.96 -12.10 -30.75
N ILE A 361 -11.80 -11.38 -30.01
CA ILE A 361 -12.54 -11.94 -28.88
C ILE A 361 -13.88 -12.50 -29.32
N VAL A 362 -14.11 -13.79 -29.04
CA VAL A 362 -15.41 -14.45 -29.17
C VAL A 362 -15.92 -14.73 -27.74
N GLY A 363 -16.73 -13.82 -27.21
CA GLY A 363 -17.19 -13.86 -25.83
C GLY A 363 -18.39 -14.80 -25.63
N TYR A 364 -18.32 -15.67 -24.62
CA TYR A 364 -19.44 -16.41 -24.08
C TYR A 364 -19.90 -15.78 -22.77
N VAL A 365 -21.18 -15.48 -22.64
CA VAL A 365 -21.79 -14.94 -21.41
C VAL A 365 -22.89 -15.87 -20.94
N PRO A 366 -22.71 -16.59 -19.81
CA PRO A 366 -23.77 -17.42 -19.24
C PRO A 366 -25.03 -16.59 -18.95
N GLN A 367 -26.21 -17.10 -19.34
CA GLN A 367 -27.47 -16.35 -19.24
C GLN A 367 -28.20 -16.53 -17.92
N ASN A 368 -27.57 -17.20 -16.94
CA ASN A 368 -28.12 -17.36 -15.60
C ASN A 368 -27.50 -16.35 -14.62
N LYS A 369 -28.18 -16.11 -13.50
CA LYS A 369 -27.77 -15.11 -12.48
C LYS A 369 -26.45 -15.44 -11.75
N ASP A 370 -26.06 -16.72 -11.75
CA ASP A 370 -24.89 -17.20 -11.03
C ASP A 370 -23.67 -17.33 -11.96
N PHE A 371 -23.82 -16.98 -13.26
CA PHE A 371 -22.81 -17.14 -14.31
C PHE A 371 -22.26 -18.58 -14.38
N ALA A 372 -23.08 -19.57 -14.04
CA ALA A 372 -22.72 -20.97 -14.08
C ALA A 372 -22.74 -21.51 -15.52
N TYR A 373 -21.78 -22.36 -15.83
CA TYR A 373 -21.65 -23.04 -17.12
C TYR A 373 -20.94 -24.38 -16.97
N THR A 374 -21.14 -25.25 -17.95
CA THR A 374 -20.54 -26.57 -18.05
C THR A 374 -19.61 -26.67 -19.25
N ALA A 375 -18.84 -27.76 -19.35
CA ALA A 375 -18.06 -28.06 -20.55
C ALA A 375 -18.97 -28.23 -21.79
N ASP A 376 -20.17 -28.82 -21.61
CA ASP A 376 -21.13 -28.99 -22.72
C ASP A 376 -21.67 -27.67 -23.26
N ASP A 377 -21.92 -26.69 -22.37
CA ASP A 377 -22.33 -25.34 -22.77
C ASP A 377 -21.27 -24.67 -23.64
N LEU A 378 -19.99 -24.80 -23.25
CA LEU A 378 -18.87 -24.24 -24.01
C LEU A 378 -18.70 -24.93 -25.35
N MET A 379 -18.74 -26.27 -25.40
CA MET A 379 -18.65 -27.05 -26.62
C MET A 379 -19.77 -26.68 -27.59
N ALA A 380 -21.01 -26.58 -27.09
CA ALA A 380 -22.16 -26.20 -27.89
C ALA A 380 -22.05 -24.76 -28.45
N PHE A 381 -21.60 -23.82 -27.62
CA PHE A 381 -21.48 -22.42 -28.02
C PHE A 381 -20.38 -22.20 -29.07
N TYR A 382 -19.22 -22.85 -28.90
CA TYR A 382 -18.08 -22.64 -29.79
C TYR A 382 -18.04 -23.56 -31.02
N ALA A 383 -18.95 -24.51 -31.14
CA ALA A 383 -18.95 -25.51 -32.23
C ALA A 383 -18.91 -24.93 -33.66
N ASP A 384 -19.50 -23.75 -33.86
CA ASP A 384 -19.58 -23.05 -35.16
C ASP A 384 -18.76 -21.75 -35.20
N LYS A 385 -17.94 -21.46 -34.21
CA LYS A 385 -17.26 -20.15 -34.04
C LYS A 385 -15.84 -20.07 -34.60
N HIS A 386 -15.22 -21.21 -34.94
CA HIS A 386 -13.85 -21.29 -35.46
C HIS A 386 -12.87 -20.44 -34.67
N ILE A 387 -12.67 -20.77 -33.40
CA ILE A 387 -11.68 -20.14 -32.53
C ILE A 387 -10.34 -20.89 -32.55
N ALA A 388 -9.22 -20.18 -32.56
CA ALA A 388 -7.90 -20.80 -32.51
C ALA A 388 -7.49 -21.22 -31.10
N LEU A 389 -8.06 -20.53 -30.09
CA LEU A 389 -7.77 -20.75 -28.68
C LEU A 389 -9.05 -20.59 -27.86
N LEU A 390 -9.27 -21.50 -26.93
CA LEU A 390 -10.25 -21.35 -25.84
C LEU A 390 -9.53 -21.08 -24.51
N LEU A 391 -9.91 -20.00 -23.83
CA LEU A 391 -9.46 -19.68 -22.48
C LEU A 391 -10.49 -20.15 -21.46
N LEU A 392 -10.07 -21.03 -20.56
CA LEU A 392 -10.84 -21.46 -19.39
C LEU A 392 -10.10 -21.10 -18.12
N ILE A 393 -10.69 -20.25 -17.28
CA ILE A 393 -10.21 -20.00 -15.90
C ILE A 393 -10.98 -20.95 -14.98
N ASN A 394 -10.29 -21.81 -14.23
CA ASN A 394 -10.95 -22.86 -13.43
C ASN A 394 -10.25 -23.16 -12.10
N PRO A 395 -10.85 -22.85 -10.95
CA PRO A 395 -12.12 -22.13 -10.76
C PRO A 395 -12.14 -20.75 -11.39
N ASP A 396 -13.31 -20.36 -11.91
CA ASP A 396 -13.47 -19.12 -12.66
C ASP A 396 -13.33 -17.87 -11.75
N ASN A 397 -12.78 -16.83 -12.31
CA ASN A 397 -12.64 -15.53 -11.65
C ASN A 397 -13.28 -14.44 -12.54
N PRO A 398 -14.41 -13.80 -12.11
CA PRO A 398 -14.87 -13.68 -10.72
C PRO A 398 -16.05 -14.62 -10.33
N SER A 399 -16.63 -15.41 -11.21
CA SER A 399 -17.89 -16.13 -10.94
C SER A 399 -17.77 -17.25 -9.90
N GLY A 400 -16.56 -17.84 -9.76
CA GLY A 400 -16.34 -19.00 -8.91
C GLY A 400 -16.83 -20.32 -9.51
N ASN A 401 -17.31 -20.32 -10.77
CA ASN A 401 -17.74 -21.54 -11.43
C ASN A 401 -16.60 -22.56 -11.52
N PHE A 402 -16.89 -23.83 -11.30
CA PHE A 402 -15.90 -24.91 -11.30
C PHE A 402 -16.33 -26.04 -12.22
N ILE A 403 -15.47 -26.38 -13.15
CA ILE A 403 -15.62 -27.56 -14.03
C ILE A 403 -14.72 -28.67 -13.51
N SER A 404 -15.23 -29.89 -13.41
CA SER A 404 -14.46 -31.03 -12.93
C SER A 404 -13.27 -31.34 -13.84
N LYS A 405 -12.21 -31.94 -13.26
CA LYS A 405 -11.02 -32.35 -14.02
C LYS A 405 -11.37 -33.29 -15.19
N SER A 406 -12.32 -34.21 -15.00
CA SER A 406 -12.81 -35.13 -16.05
C SER A 406 -13.48 -34.37 -17.19
N ASP A 407 -14.28 -33.35 -16.86
CA ASP A 407 -14.96 -32.53 -17.87
C ASP A 407 -14.01 -31.59 -18.61
N ILE A 408 -12.96 -31.09 -17.93
CA ILE A 408 -11.89 -30.32 -18.60
C ILE A 408 -11.15 -31.21 -19.59
N LEU A 409 -10.83 -32.45 -19.23
CA LEU A 409 -10.16 -33.39 -20.15
C LEU A 409 -11.06 -33.74 -21.35
N ARG A 410 -12.39 -33.86 -21.14
CA ARG A 410 -13.35 -34.02 -22.23
C ARG A 410 -13.41 -32.77 -23.14
N LEU A 411 -13.37 -31.57 -22.54
CA LEU A 411 -13.28 -30.30 -23.29
C LEU A 411 -11.97 -30.21 -24.07
N ALA A 412 -10.85 -30.66 -23.48
CA ALA A 412 -9.55 -30.71 -24.16
C ALA A 412 -9.60 -31.65 -25.39
N GLN A 413 -10.22 -32.81 -25.26
CA GLN A 413 -10.41 -33.72 -26.38
C GLN A 413 -11.26 -33.09 -27.50
N TRP A 414 -12.35 -32.42 -27.14
CA TRP A 414 -13.18 -31.68 -28.11
C TRP A 414 -12.37 -30.54 -28.78
N CYS A 415 -11.59 -29.75 -28.03
CA CYS A 415 -10.72 -28.72 -28.59
C CYS A 415 -9.73 -29.30 -29.63
N LYS A 416 -9.16 -30.47 -29.35
CA LYS A 416 -8.29 -31.17 -30.28
C LYS A 416 -9.00 -31.51 -31.60
N GLU A 417 -10.24 -31.98 -31.52
CA GLU A 417 -11.06 -32.32 -32.69
C GLU A 417 -11.46 -31.08 -33.52
N GLN A 418 -11.54 -29.91 -32.88
CA GLN A 418 -11.80 -28.61 -33.50
C GLN A 418 -10.53 -27.87 -33.95
N GLU A 419 -9.34 -28.48 -33.82
CA GLU A 419 -8.04 -27.84 -34.07
C GLU A 419 -7.83 -26.56 -33.22
N THR A 420 -8.45 -26.50 -32.05
CA THR A 420 -8.41 -25.38 -31.10
C THR A 420 -7.43 -25.68 -29.98
N HIS A 421 -6.59 -24.72 -29.62
CA HIS A 421 -5.78 -24.80 -28.41
C HIS A 421 -6.64 -24.50 -27.16
N LEU A 422 -6.28 -25.09 -26.02
CA LEU A 422 -6.94 -24.84 -24.74
C LEU A 422 -5.93 -24.29 -23.74
N ILE A 423 -6.19 -23.09 -23.18
CA ILE A 423 -5.51 -22.62 -21.96
C ILE A 423 -6.44 -22.86 -20.78
N VAL A 424 -5.94 -23.53 -19.76
CA VAL A 424 -6.60 -23.65 -18.45
C VAL A 424 -5.80 -22.86 -17.43
N ASP A 425 -6.39 -21.77 -16.93
CA ASP A 425 -5.81 -21.03 -15.80
C ASP A 425 -6.31 -21.64 -14.49
N GLU A 426 -5.44 -22.38 -13.81
CA GLU A 426 -5.75 -23.03 -12.55
C GLU A 426 -5.23 -22.28 -11.31
N SER A 427 -5.13 -20.95 -11.40
CA SER A 427 -4.59 -20.09 -10.30
C SER A 427 -5.36 -20.24 -8.98
N PHE A 428 -6.59 -20.71 -9.03
CA PHE A 428 -7.44 -20.92 -7.85
C PHE A 428 -7.74 -22.39 -7.55
N VAL A 429 -7.18 -23.35 -8.29
CA VAL A 429 -7.51 -24.78 -8.15
C VAL A 429 -7.21 -25.33 -6.75
N ASP A 430 -6.18 -24.80 -6.09
CA ASP A 430 -5.80 -25.22 -4.74
C ASP A 430 -6.87 -24.88 -3.68
N PHE A 431 -7.80 -23.97 -3.97
CA PHE A 431 -8.93 -23.63 -3.07
C PHE A 431 -10.14 -24.55 -3.23
N THR A 432 -10.11 -25.49 -4.16
CA THR A 432 -11.18 -26.49 -4.31
C THR A 432 -11.09 -27.57 -3.21
N THR A 433 -12.20 -28.26 -2.97
CA THR A 433 -12.30 -29.30 -1.92
C THR A 433 -11.22 -30.37 -2.03
N ASP A 434 -10.91 -30.81 -3.26
CA ASP A 434 -9.90 -31.83 -3.53
C ASP A 434 -8.52 -31.24 -3.88
N GLY A 435 -8.41 -29.90 -3.84
CA GLY A 435 -7.15 -29.16 -3.94
C GLY A 435 -6.27 -29.58 -5.12
N VAL A 436 -5.04 -29.99 -4.79
CA VAL A 436 -4.00 -30.38 -5.79
C VAL A 436 -4.44 -31.53 -6.69
N SER A 437 -5.31 -32.43 -6.25
CA SER A 437 -5.78 -33.55 -7.07
C SER A 437 -6.57 -33.11 -8.31
N ASN A 438 -7.15 -31.90 -8.26
CA ASN A 438 -7.83 -31.26 -9.39
C ASN A 438 -6.87 -30.58 -10.38
N SER A 439 -5.58 -30.40 -10.02
CA SER A 439 -4.60 -29.76 -10.92
C SER A 439 -4.34 -30.63 -12.14
N LEU A 440 -4.13 -29.95 -13.29
CA LEU A 440 -3.74 -30.55 -14.56
C LEU A 440 -2.22 -30.63 -14.73
N LEU A 441 -1.44 -30.12 -13.76
CA LEU A 441 0.02 -30.18 -13.77
C LEU A 441 0.50 -31.61 -13.49
N SER A 442 0.44 -32.47 -14.53
CA SER A 442 0.94 -33.84 -14.55
C SER A 442 1.57 -34.09 -15.92
N ASN A 443 2.77 -34.74 -15.94
CA ASN A 443 3.42 -35.10 -17.21
C ASN A 443 2.50 -35.96 -18.09
N GLU A 444 1.79 -36.91 -17.51
CA GLU A 444 0.88 -37.80 -18.21
C GLU A 444 -0.26 -37.04 -18.90
N ILE A 445 -0.87 -36.07 -18.18
CA ILE A 445 -1.95 -35.25 -18.71
C ILE A 445 -1.45 -34.32 -19.82
N LEU A 446 -0.31 -33.67 -19.61
CA LEU A 446 0.26 -32.76 -20.59
C LEU A 446 0.68 -33.50 -21.86
N GLU A 447 1.29 -34.69 -21.74
CA GLU A 447 1.72 -35.52 -22.87
C GLU A 447 0.53 -36.06 -23.68
N ALA A 448 -0.58 -36.40 -23.01
CA ALA A 448 -1.82 -36.82 -23.67
C ALA A 448 -2.51 -35.66 -24.40
N ASN A 449 -2.25 -34.41 -24.00
CA ASN A 449 -2.93 -33.23 -24.50
C ASN A 449 -1.94 -32.12 -24.91
N PRO A 450 -1.09 -32.30 -25.95
CA PRO A 450 -0.04 -31.35 -26.31
C PRO A 450 -0.57 -29.98 -26.82
N HIS A 451 -1.84 -29.87 -27.18
CA HIS A 451 -2.56 -28.63 -27.53
C HIS A 451 -3.12 -27.91 -26.31
N MET A 452 -3.02 -28.51 -25.12
CA MET A 452 -3.45 -27.90 -23.86
C MET A 452 -2.27 -27.25 -23.14
N MET A 453 -2.52 -26.10 -22.56
CA MET A 453 -1.60 -25.28 -21.80
C MET A 453 -2.18 -25.00 -20.41
N VAL A 454 -1.38 -25.08 -19.38
CA VAL A 454 -1.79 -24.81 -18.00
C VAL A 454 -1.08 -23.56 -17.49
N MET A 455 -1.85 -22.56 -17.08
CA MET A 455 -1.38 -21.36 -16.42
C MET A 455 -1.67 -21.45 -14.92
N LYS A 456 -0.74 -21.02 -14.06
CA LYS A 456 -0.99 -20.98 -12.62
C LYS A 456 -0.24 -19.83 -11.97
N SER A 457 -0.96 -18.96 -11.26
CA SER A 457 -0.38 -17.98 -10.35
C SER A 457 -0.04 -18.65 -9.02
N ILE A 458 1.18 -18.48 -8.55
CA ILE A 458 1.61 -18.96 -7.22
C ILE A 458 1.24 -17.97 -6.11
N SER A 459 0.82 -16.78 -6.48
CA SER A 459 0.57 -15.69 -5.54
C SER A 459 -0.62 -15.92 -4.60
N LYS A 460 -1.63 -16.66 -5.04
CA LYS A 460 -2.95 -16.74 -4.40
C LYS A 460 -2.95 -17.74 -3.23
N SER A 461 -2.99 -19.03 -3.52
CA SER A 461 -3.02 -20.11 -2.53
C SER A 461 -1.77 -20.15 -1.65
N TYR A 462 -0.63 -19.77 -2.20
CA TYR A 462 0.66 -19.76 -1.48
C TYR A 462 0.96 -18.43 -0.74
N GLY A 463 0.04 -17.49 -0.72
CA GLY A 463 0.12 -16.29 0.12
C GLY A 463 1.30 -15.35 -0.15
N VAL A 464 1.85 -15.36 -1.37
CA VAL A 464 3.07 -14.62 -1.73
C VAL A 464 2.92 -13.71 -2.96
N PRO A 465 1.88 -12.87 -3.03
CA PRO A 465 1.67 -12.02 -4.20
C PRO A 465 2.83 -11.05 -4.46
N GLY A 466 3.55 -10.64 -3.41
CA GLY A 466 4.71 -9.75 -3.51
C GLY A 466 5.94 -10.40 -4.15
N LEU A 467 6.06 -11.73 -4.13
CA LEU A 467 7.18 -12.44 -4.78
C LEU A 467 7.05 -12.50 -6.30
N ARG A 468 5.85 -12.30 -6.83
CA ARG A 468 5.61 -12.29 -8.27
C ARG A 468 6.03 -13.59 -8.95
N LEU A 469 5.36 -14.70 -8.64
CA LEU A 469 5.60 -16.01 -9.26
C LEU A 469 4.38 -16.50 -10.03
N GLY A 470 4.61 -16.96 -11.25
CA GLY A 470 3.64 -17.68 -12.06
C GLY A 470 4.34 -18.78 -12.86
N VAL A 471 3.58 -19.81 -13.22
CA VAL A 471 4.06 -20.90 -14.07
C VAL A 471 3.13 -21.10 -15.26
N PHE A 472 3.73 -21.52 -16.36
CA PHE A 472 3.05 -21.98 -17.55
C PHE A 472 3.63 -23.33 -17.94
N ALA A 473 2.79 -24.29 -18.24
CA ALA A 473 3.22 -25.65 -18.55
C ALA A 473 2.45 -26.25 -19.74
N THR A 474 3.17 -26.98 -20.60
CA THR A 474 2.64 -27.79 -21.69
C THR A 474 3.70 -28.79 -22.12
N SER A 475 3.30 -29.90 -22.72
CA SER A 475 4.25 -30.84 -23.35
C SER A 475 4.76 -30.37 -24.73
N ASN A 476 4.25 -29.25 -25.25
CA ASN A 476 4.79 -28.61 -26.45
C ASN A 476 6.12 -27.91 -26.11
N THR A 477 7.23 -28.65 -26.28
CA THR A 477 8.58 -28.18 -25.93
C THR A 477 9.07 -27.03 -26.80
N GLU A 478 8.57 -26.90 -28.04
CA GLU A 478 8.91 -25.78 -28.94
C GLU A 478 8.32 -24.48 -28.41
N LEU A 479 7.04 -24.52 -27.98
CA LEU A 479 6.38 -23.37 -27.34
C LEU A 479 7.10 -22.97 -26.05
N ILE A 480 7.43 -23.94 -25.19
CA ILE A 480 8.20 -23.67 -23.95
C ILE A 480 9.56 -23.04 -24.26
N ALA A 481 10.28 -23.57 -25.25
CA ALA A 481 11.57 -23.01 -25.65
C ALA A 481 11.46 -21.58 -26.18
N ARG A 482 10.39 -21.29 -26.94
CA ARG A 482 10.08 -19.92 -27.40
C ARG A 482 9.76 -19.01 -26.23
N MET A 483 8.86 -19.38 -25.33
CA MET A 483 8.51 -18.58 -24.17
C MET A 483 9.74 -18.30 -23.27
N LYS A 484 10.64 -19.28 -23.10
CA LYS A 484 11.88 -19.10 -22.35
C LYS A 484 12.84 -18.06 -22.98
N LYS A 485 12.71 -17.78 -24.28
CA LYS A 485 13.47 -16.72 -24.96
C LYS A 485 12.83 -15.34 -24.83
N GLU A 486 11.51 -15.29 -24.75
CA GLU A 486 10.75 -14.05 -24.65
C GLU A 486 10.81 -13.45 -23.22
N VAL A 487 10.94 -14.28 -22.18
CA VAL A 487 11.13 -13.76 -20.82
C VAL A 487 12.50 -13.11 -20.67
N PRO A 488 12.61 -11.94 -20.01
CA PRO A 488 13.89 -11.29 -19.75
C PRO A 488 14.84 -12.17 -18.93
N ILE A 489 16.15 -11.93 -19.09
CA ILE A 489 17.13 -12.51 -18.16
C ILE A 489 16.80 -12.04 -16.73
N TRP A 490 16.87 -12.93 -15.75
CA TRP A 490 16.51 -12.65 -14.34
C TRP A 490 15.08 -12.13 -14.18
N ASN A 491 14.14 -12.67 -14.94
CA ASN A 491 12.73 -12.25 -14.93
C ASN A 491 12.03 -12.46 -13.58
N ILE A 492 12.47 -13.41 -12.75
CA ILE A 492 12.02 -13.53 -11.36
C ILE A 492 13.11 -13.01 -10.41
N ASN A 493 12.70 -12.54 -9.23
CA ASN A 493 13.64 -12.01 -8.24
C ASN A 493 14.23 -13.14 -7.36
N SER A 494 15.34 -12.84 -6.66
CA SER A 494 16.05 -13.79 -5.78
C SER A 494 15.19 -14.34 -4.64
N PHE A 495 14.29 -13.54 -4.08
CA PHE A 495 13.34 -13.99 -3.06
C PHE A 495 12.36 -15.03 -3.62
N ALA A 496 11.90 -14.84 -4.85
CA ALA A 496 11.02 -15.79 -5.54
C ALA A 496 11.72 -17.12 -5.82
N GLU A 497 12.96 -17.08 -6.32
CA GLU A 497 13.79 -18.28 -6.51
C GLU A 497 14.03 -19.01 -5.19
N PHE A 498 14.44 -18.28 -4.15
CA PHE A 498 14.69 -18.86 -2.83
C PHE A 498 13.41 -19.45 -2.21
N TYR A 499 12.26 -18.82 -2.43
CA TYR A 499 10.98 -19.37 -2.01
C TYR A 499 10.72 -20.75 -2.64
N LEU A 500 10.96 -20.92 -3.93
CA LEU A 500 10.85 -22.22 -4.60
C LEU A 500 11.82 -23.27 -4.01
N GLN A 501 13.02 -22.86 -3.62
CA GLN A 501 13.99 -23.72 -2.96
C GLN A 501 13.51 -24.20 -1.58
N ILE A 502 12.99 -23.27 -0.77
CA ILE A 502 12.46 -23.57 0.57
C ILE A 502 11.28 -24.54 0.47
N PHE A 503 10.35 -24.25 -0.42
CA PHE A 503 9.15 -25.05 -0.59
C PHE A 503 9.45 -26.49 -1.01
N GLY A 504 10.48 -26.69 -1.82
CA GLY A 504 10.92 -28.03 -2.26
C GLY A 504 11.59 -28.88 -1.18
N LYS A 505 11.77 -28.41 0.06
CA LYS A 505 12.37 -29.20 1.15
C LYS A 505 11.39 -30.28 1.64
N PRO A 506 11.86 -31.54 1.87
CA PRO A 506 10.98 -32.68 2.21
C PRO A 506 10.05 -32.44 3.42
N LYS A 507 10.51 -31.66 4.40
CA LYS A 507 9.72 -31.35 5.61
C LYS A 507 8.59 -30.31 5.39
N ILE A 508 8.60 -29.64 4.26
CA ILE A 508 7.59 -28.63 3.90
C ILE A 508 6.67 -29.17 2.80
N ARG A 509 7.12 -30.16 2.04
CA ARG A 509 6.39 -30.80 0.94
C ARG A 509 5.07 -31.45 1.34
N ASN A 510 4.92 -31.77 2.63
CA ASN A 510 3.69 -32.36 3.19
C ASN A 510 2.67 -31.29 3.65
N TYR A 511 3.03 -30.00 3.61
CA TYR A 511 2.10 -28.91 3.93
C TYR A 511 1.39 -28.47 2.65
N HIS A 512 0.10 -28.77 2.57
CA HIS A 512 -0.74 -28.17 1.53
C HIS A 512 -1.23 -26.80 2.02
N PRO A 513 -1.14 -25.72 1.21
CA PRO A 513 -1.45 -24.35 1.66
C PRO A 513 -2.86 -24.17 2.24
N ILE A 514 -3.77 -25.11 1.99
CA ILE A 514 -5.19 -24.95 2.33
C ILE A 514 -5.71 -26.06 3.26
N HIS A 515 -5.05 -27.21 3.31
CA HIS A 515 -5.56 -28.39 4.04
C HIS A 515 -4.78 -28.73 5.32
N ASP A 516 -3.69 -28.01 5.61
CA ASP A 516 -2.86 -28.15 6.82
C ASP A 516 -2.92 -26.86 7.67
#